data_998d0872744a14c0ad4146c81eaa300e
#
_entry.id   998d0872744a14c0ad4146c81eaa300e
#
_cell.length_a   1.000
_cell.length_b   1.000
_cell.length_c   1.000
_cell.angle_alpha   90.00
_cell.angle_beta   90.00
_cell.angle_gamma   90.00
#
_symmetry.space_group_name_H-M   'P 1'
#
loop_
_entity.id
_entity.type
_entity.pdbx_description
1 polymer ?
#
loop_
_entity_poly.entity_id
_entity_poly.type
_entity_poly.pdbx_seq_one_letter_code
_entity_poly.pdbx_strand_id
1 'polypeptide(L)'
;MFRFLAYNYLSTPAYWPLVHSGAVRREIGPHAGSWIMDVSTPVQEKAVRVGPMVNLEGLVRSLGHDPLPIFEEFGVNPEIYKDPDHRMPFLRSSRLLARCVEVTGIEHFGLLLGQKAEPSHLGLPGFLAHAAPNVEQALKTLIDTLDLHDEGGTASLDIGSKYSSVSYSVHLDGAEALDTINDLAAVMLYKIMTLLCGPEFVGASVKLQRREPANRAPWRRYFHTAVYFDSTACAITFSNQCLAKEPPTADALLFRHLLQEAKVLHELQHGELMDLLPAVLRRCLLEGRYSVPEVAEALGLHERTLHRRLSESGTSFRHELDSVRRVLSEQLLQNTGLKISDIATITGYADASGFIRAFERWCGISPNAWRKKGGAV
;
A
#
# COMPACT_ATOMS: atom_id res chain seq x y z
N MET A 1 17.16 20.21 -12.88
CA MET A 1 17.30 19.63 -11.55
C MET A 1 16.97 18.13 -11.55
N PHE A 2 15.88 17.68 -12.17
CA PHE A 2 15.48 16.25 -12.23
C PHE A 2 16.42 15.34 -13.06
N ARG A 3 17.09 15.81 -14.10
CA ARG A 3 18.10 15.03 -14.83
C ARG A 3 19.29 14.59 -13.94
N PHE A 4 19.59 15.36 -12.90
CA PHE A 4 20.69 15.05 -11.97
C PHE A 4 20.31 13.98 -10.95
N LEU A 5 19.03 13.91 -10.55
CA LEU A 5 18.55 12.91 -9.60
C LEU A 5 18.43 11.50 -10.22
N ALA A 6 17.98 11.42 -11.48
CA ALA A 6 17.94 10.14 -12.20
C ALA A 6 19.35 9.57 -12.45
N TYR A 7 20.34 10.45 -12.72
CA TYR A 7 21.73 10.03 -12.94
C TYR A 7 22.41 9.53 -11.65
N ASN A 8 22.09 10.12 -10.50
CA ASN A 8 22.60 9.65 -9.22
C ASN A 8 21.93 8.32 -8.76
N TYR A 9 20.71 8.03 -9.20
CA TYR A 9 20.05 6.75 -8.92
C TYR A 9 20.72 5.58 -9.65
N LEU A 10 21.28 5.84 -10.84
CA LEU A 10 21.98 4.84 -11.66
C LEU A 10 23.47 4.68 -11.30
N SER A 11 24.05 5.58 -10.53
CA SER A 11 25.51 5.65 -10.30
C SER A 11 25.96 5.33 -8.86
N THR A 12 25.06 5.01 -7.94
CA THR A 12 25.45 4.62 -6.58
C THR A 12 25.70 3.10 -6.48
N PRO A 13 26.91 2.66 -6.09
CA PRO A 13 27.27 1.24 -5.92
C PRO A 13 26.69 0.61 -4.63
N ALA A 14 25.59 1.12 -4.07
CA ALA A 14 25.06 0.70 -2.78
C ALA A 14 24.20 -0.57 -2.80
N TYR A 15 23.98 -1.18 -3.98
CA TYR A 15 23.12 -2.37 -4.14
C TYR A 15 23.87 -3.68 -4.37
N TRP A 16 25.16 -3.79 -4.05
CA TRP A 16 25.91 -5.04 -3.98
C TRP A 16 26.72 -5.04 -2.68
N PRO A 17 26.54 -5.89 -1.70
CA PRO A 17 26.30 -7.33 -1.69
C PRO A 17 25.45 -7.82 -0.48
N LEU A 18 24.47 -8.62 -0.67
CA LEU A 18 23.91 -9.49 0.38
C LEU A 18 23.43 -10.85 -0.14
N VAL A 19 24.12 -11.39 -1.15
CA VAL A 19 24.02 -12.82 -1.45
C VAL A 19 25.41 -13.37 -1.52
N HIS A 20 25.71 -14.34 -0.64
CA HIS A 20 26.95 -15.11 -0.45
C HIS A 20 28.02 -14.45 0.45
N SER A 21 27.95 -14.73 1.72
CA SER A 21 29.02 -15.47 2.46
C SER A 21 28.90 -15.24 3.95
N GLY A 22 29.11 -16.28 4.73
CA GLY A 22 29.16 -16.24 6.19
C GLY A 22 30.31 -15.38 6.71
N ALA A 23 30.04 -14.84 7.89
CA ALA A 23 31.01 -14.36 8.86
C ALA A 23 32.03 -13.32 8.40
N VAL A 24 31.75 -12.03 8.61
CA VAL A 24 32.76 -11.06 8.99
C VAL A 24 32.25 -10.27 10.21
N ARG A 25 32.79 -10.59 11.38
CA ARG A 25 32.75 -9.71 12.56
C ARG A 25 33.62 -8.49 12.23
N ARG A 26 32.99 -7.29 12.18
CA ARG A 26 33.72 -6.03 12.36
C ARG A 26 33.41 -5.49 13.74
N GLU A 27 34.43 -5.33 14.53
CA GLU A 27 34.38 -4.63 15.80
C GLU A 27 33.93 -3.20 15.61
N ILE A 28 32.83 -2.84 16.25
CA ILE A 28 32.32 -1.46 16.33
C ILE A 28 32.66 -0.98 17.76
N GLY A 29 33.27 0.21 17.85
CA GLY A 29 33.74 0.82 19.06
C GLY A 29 32.67 1.13 20.12
N PRO A 30 33.05 1.55 21.34
CA PRO A 30 32.30 1.39 22.60
C PRO A 30 31.18 2.44 22.87
N HIS A 31 30.52 3.02 21.86
CA HIS A 31 29.46 4.01 22.07
C HIS A 31 28.21 3.79 21.23
N ALA A 32 27.99 2.57 20.69
CA ALA A 32 26.73 2.23 20.04
C ALA A 32 25.91 1.37 21.01
N GLY A 33 24.85 1.92 21.59
CA GLY A 33 23.83 1.13 22.26
C GLY A 33 23.38 -0.02 21.36
N SER A 34 23.24 -1.22 21.90
CA SER A 34 23.02 -2.46 21.18
C SER A 34 21.66 -2.46 20.48
N TRP A 35 21.64 -2.01 19.24
CA TRP A 35 20.54 -2.25 18.31
C TRP A 35 20.72 -3.67 17.76
N ILE A 36 20.29 -4.67 18.52
CA ILE A 36 20.32 -6.07 18.10
C ILE A 36 19.12 -6.24 17.16
N MET A 37 19.39 -6.42 15.87
CA MET A 37 18.44 -7.08 15.00
C MET A 37 18.31 -8.53 15.46
N ASP A 38 17.14 -8.92 15.96
CA ASP A 38 16.81 -10.31 16.25
C ASP A 38 16.71 -11.07 14.90
N VAL A 39 17.71 -11.90 14.61
CA VAL A 39 17.86 -12.66 13.36
C VAL A 39 17.29 -14.08 13.56
N SER A 40 16.19 -14.23 14.28
CA SER A 40 15.54 -15.53 14.45
C SER A 40 14.16 -15.52 13.77
N THR A 41 14.13 -15.86 12.52
CA THR A 41 13.19 -16.67 11.72
C THR A 41 13.04 -16.11 10.30
N PRO A 42 13.20 -16.87 9.21
CA PRO A 42 12.99 -16.38 7.85
C PRO A 42 11.53 -16.58 7.43
N VAL A 43 10.62 -15.84 8.03
CA VAL A 43 9.40 -15.42 7.35
C VAL A 43 9.78 -14.09 6.71
N GLN A 44 9.84 -14.04 5.39
CA GLN A 44 10.14 -12.82 4.66
C GLN A 44 9.03 -11.81 5.00
N GLU A 45 9.29 -10.94 6.00
CA GLU A 45 8.32 -9.94 6.45
C GLU A 45 8.09 -8.97 5.29
N LYS A 46 6.82 -8.83 4.87
CA LYS A 46 6.43 -7.84 3.87
C LYS A 46 6.93 -6.46 4.27
N ALA A 47 7.61 -5.79 3.36
CA ALA A 47 8.29 -4.53 3.63
C ALA A 47 7.63 -3.36 2.90
N VAL A 48 7.82 -2.16 3.43
CA VAL A 48 7.43 -0.90 2.81
C VAL A 48 8.60 0.08 2.83
N ARG A 49 8.75 0.87 1.75
CA ARG A 49 9.72 1.98 1.70
C ARG A 49 9.27 3.11 2.61
N VAL A 50 10.21 3.70 3.32
CA VAL A 50 9.93 4.79 4.27
C VAL A 50 9.68 6.14 3.57
N GLY A 51 9.89 6.24 2.26
CA GLY A 51 9.80 7.48 1.50
C GLY A 51 8.60 8.38 1.84
N PRO A 52 7.35 7.91 1.77
CA PRO A 52 6.18 8.73 2.15
C PRO A 52 6.19 9.21 3.61
N MET A 53 7.02 8.62 4.45
CA MET A 53 7.12 8.91 5.89
C MET A 53 8.40 9.67 6.28
N VAL A 54 9.21 10.15 5.33
CA VAL A 54 10.48 10.87 5.62
C VAL A 54 10.30 12.08 6.54
N ASN A 55 9.10 12.65 6.60
CA ASN A 55 8.77 13.77 7.48
C ASN A 55 8.07 13.35 8.80
N LEU A 56 8.05 12.06 9.14
CA LEU A 56 7.32 11.56 10.32
C LEU A 56 7.84 12.21 11.61
N GLU A 57 9.15 12.22 11.81
CA GLU A 57 9.78 12.87 12.97
C GLU A 57 9.41 14.35 13.06
N GLY A 58 9.58 15.09 11.96
CA GLY A 58 9.27 16.52 11.90
C GLY A 58 7.78 16.81 12.13
N LEU A 59 6.89 15.94 11.67
CA LEU A 59 5.45 16.08 11.91
C LEU A 59 5.13 15.93 13.41
N VAL A 60 5.61 14.87 14.06
CA VAL A 60 5.39 14.65 15.51
C VAL A 60 5.91 15.82 16.33
N ARG A 61 7.12 16.35 16.03
CA ARG A 61 7.69 17.54 16.68
C ARG A 61 6.83 18.79 16.46
N SER A 62 6.31 18.99 15.24
CA SER A 62 5.48 20.16 14.92
C SER A 62 4.12 20.15 15.64
N LEU A 63 3.69 18.96 16.08
CA LEU A 63 2.49 18.76 16.90
C LEU A 63 2.77 18.88 18.42
N GLY A 64 4.00 19.23 18.82
CA GLY A 64 4.38 19.47 20.22
C GLY A 64 4.83 18.23 21.00
N HIS A 65 5.14 17.11 20.32
CA HIS A 65 5.54 15.87 20.96
C HIS A 65 7.00 15.51 20.62
N ASP A 66 7.67 14.80 21.54
CA ASP A 66 8.98 14.23 21.27
C ASP A 66 8.81 12.87 20.55
N PRO A 67 9.36 12.70 19.31
CA PRO A 67 9.27 11.45 18.58
C PRO A 67 10.21 10.37 19.09
N LEU A 68 11.31 10.70 19.78
CA LEU A 68 12.34 9.74 20.16
C LEU A 68 11.82 8.56 20.99
N PRO A 69 11.01 8.76 22.05
CA PRO A 69 10.45 7.64 22.81
C PRO A 69 9.57 6.72 21.95
N ILE A 70 8.86 7.27 20.95
CA ILE A 70 8.04 6.49 20.04
C ILE A 70 8.92 5.59 19.17
N PHE A 71 9.99 6.13 18.60
CA PHE A 71 10.92 5.35 17.77
C PHE A 71 11.65 4.27 18.57
N GLU A 72 12.09 4.59 19.81
CA GLU A 72 12.75 3.65 20.72
C GLU A 72 11.84 2.48 21.07
N GLU A 73 10.55 2.71 21.33
CA GLU A 73 9.54 1.69 21.64
C GLU A 73 9.48 0.60 20.56
N PHE A 74 9.66 0.96 19.29
CA PHE A 74 9.61 0.04 18.15
C PHE A 74 11.00 -0.36 17.63
N GLY A 75 12.08 0.03 18.30
CA GLY A 75 13.44 -0.24 17.86
C GLY A 75 13.78 0.35 16.49
N VAL A 76 13.20 1.51 16.17
CA VAL A 76 13.41 2.19 14.90
C VAL A 76 14.42 3.32 15.09
N ASN A 77 15.54 3.26 14.36
CA ASN A 77 16.47 4.38 14.30
C ASN A 77 15.88 5.48 13.40
N PRO A 78 15.66 6.72 13.88
CA PRO A 78 15.16 7.82 13.05
C PRO A 78 15.98 8.09 11.78
N GLU A 79 17.27 7.75 11.78
CA GLU A 79 18.14 7.90 10.61
C GLU A 79 17.64 7.15 9.37
N ILE A 80 16.79 6.11 9.53
CA ILE A 80 16.19 5.39 8.40
C ILE A 80 15.36 6.31 7.49
N TYR A 81 14.80 7.39 8.04
CA TYR A 81 13.99 8.34 7.29
C TYR A 81 14.79 9.39 6.51
N LYS A 82 16.13 9.43 6.65
CA LYS A 82 16.99 10.32 5.87
C LYS A 82 17.14 9.88 4.42
N ASP A 83 16.98 8.58 4.16
CA ASP A 83 17.01 8.02 2.82
C ASP A 83 15.63 7.40 2.51
N PRO A 84 14.88 7.98 1.54
CA PRO A 84 13.54 7.48 1.17
C PRO A 84 13.55 6.06 0.60
N ASP A 85 14.72 5.54 0.22
CA ASP A 85 14.87 4.20 -0.34
C ASP A 85 14.97 3.11 0.73
N HIS A 86 15.22 3.46 1.98
CA HIS A 86 15.19 2.49 3.07
C HIS A 86 13.82 1.80 3.17
N ARG A 87 13.87 0.54 3.54
CA ARG A 87 12.68 -0.31 3.75
C ARG A 87 12.60 -0.76 5.21
N MET A 88 11.38 -0.94 5.68
CA MET A 88 11.12 -1.51 7.00
C MET A 88 9.94 -2.49 6.93
N PRO A 89 9.82 -3.44 7.87
CA PRO A 89 8.66 -4.33 7.97
C PRO A 89 7.36 -3.53 8.03
N PHE A 90 6.40 -3.88 7.16
CA PHE A 90 5.12 -3.16 7.05
C PHE A 90 4.38 -3.11 8.39
N LEU A 91 4.29 -4.23 9.12
CA LEU A 91 3.62 -4.29 10.41
C LEU A 91 4.30 -3.41 11.47
N ARG A 92 5.63 -3.31 11.45
CA ARG A 92 6.36 -2.39 12.33
C ARG A 92 6.03 -0.94 12.01
N SER A 93 6.02 -0.60 10.71
CA SER A 93 5.61 0.74 10.24
C SER A 93 4.19 1.08 10.67
N SER A 94 3.24 0.16 10.51
CA SER A 94 1.83 0.37 10.87
C SER A 94 1.65 0.60 12.37
N ARG A 95 2.34 -0.15 13.23
CA ARG A 95 2.32 0.03 14.69
C ARG A 95 2.94 1.35 15.13
N LEU A 96 4.07 1.73 14.50
CA LEU A 96 4.71 3.02 14.74
C LEU A 96 3.74 4.18 14.43
N LEU A 97 3.03 4.10 13.30
CA LEU A 97 2.00 5.09 12.93
C LEU A 97 0.83 5.10 13.93
N ALA A 98 0.37 3.93 14.38
CA ALA A 98 -0.67 3.83 15.41
C ALA A 98 -0.26 4.57 16.69
N ARG A 99 0.98 4.35 17.14
CA ARG A 99 1.53 5.02 18.33
C ARG A 99 1.65 6.54 18.14
N CYS A 100 2.05 7.00 16.94
CA CYS A 100 2.08 8.43 16.63
C CYS A 100 0.67 9.06 16.74
N VAL A 101 -0.36 8.39 16.24
CA VAL A 101 -1.76 8.84 16.34
C VAL A 101 -2.20 8.89 17.80
N GLU A 102 -1.91 7.84 18.57
CA GLU A 102 -2.25 7.78 20.00
C GLU A 102 -1.60 8.90 20.81
N VAL A 103 -0.30 9.14 20.64
CA VAL A 103 0.44 10.17 21.37
C VAL A 103 0.00 11.58 20.98
N THR A 104 -0.24 11.82 19.69
CA THR A 104 -0.63 13.17 19.21
C THR A 104 -2.11 13.47 19.37
N GLY A 105 -2.96 12.44 19.48
CA GLY A 105 -4.42 12.58 19.48
C GLY A 105 -5.00 13.12 18.16
N ILE A 106 -4.24 13.13 17.07
CA ILE A 106 -4.64 13.70 15.78
C ILE A 106 -5.26 12.62 14.89
N GLU A 107 -6.59 12.62 14.77
CA GLU A 107 -7.36 11.66 13.98
C GLU A 107 -6.99 11.66 12.48
N HIS A 108 -6.61 12.81 11.92
CA HIS A 108 -6.21 12.98 10.53
C HIS A 108 -4.68 13.03 10.34
N PHE A 109 -3.94 12.31 11.17
CA PHE A 109 -2.47 12.27 11.15
C PHE A 109 -1.91 11.84 9.78
N GLY A 110 -2.50 10.80 9.15
CA GLY A 110 -2.11 10.34 7.82
C GLY A 110 -2.30 11.39 6.73
N LEU A 111 -3.38 12.19 6.82
CA LEU A 111 -3.59 13.33 5.92
C LEU A 111 -2.46 14.36 6.04
N LEU A 112 -2.07 14.72 7.28
CA LEU A 112 -0.99 15.66 7.54
C LEU A 112 0.37 15.13 7.05
N LEU A 113 0.64 13.85 7.27
CA LEU A 113 1.86 13.19 6.82
C LEU A 113 1.94 13.17 5.29
N GLY A 114 0.85 12.79 4.62
CA GLY A 114 0.75 12.77 3.16
C GLY A 114 0.94 14.14 2.52
N GLN A 115 0.52 15.23 3.18
CA GLN A 115 0.77 16.58 2.70
C GLN A 115 2.27 16.92 2.62
N LYS A 116 3.11 16.28 3.45
CA LYS A 116 4.57 16.45 3.46
C LYS A 116 5.29 15.52 2.47
N ALA A 117 4.62 14.46 2.00
CA ALA A 117 5.18 13.51 1.06
C ALA A 117 5.07 14.01 -0.38
N GLU A 118 5.93 13.50 -1.26
CA GLU A 118 5.92 13.78 -2.72
C GLU A 118 5.81 12.46 -3.52
N PRO A 119 5.25 12.47 -4.75
CA PRO A 119 5.14 11.26 -5.57
C PRO A 119 6.49 10.55 -5.81
N SER A 120 7.60 11.29 -5.87
CA SER A 120 8.96 10.75 -5.99
C SER A 120 9.37 9.89 -4.78
N HIS A 121 8.75 10.08 -3.62
CA HIS A 121 9.00 9.27 -2.42
C HIS A 121 8.53 7.81 -2.57
N LEU A 122 7.70 7.50 -3.58
CA LEU A 122 7.39 6.11 -3.93
C LEU A 122 8.56 5.37 -4.60
N GLY A 123 9.65 6.08 -4.92
CA GLY A 123 10.81 5.54 -5.62
C GLY A 123 10.52 5.22 -7.08
N LEU A 124 10.98 4.07 -7.57
CA LEU A 124 10.85 3.69 -8.97
C LEU A 124 9.41 3.75 -9.51
N PRO A 125 8.37 3.25 -8.80
CA PRO A 125 6.97 3.43 -9.21
C PRO A 125 6.57 4.89 -9.42
N GLY A 126 7.00 5.78 -8.54
CA GLY A 126 6.74 7.22 -8.64
C GLY A 126 7.44 7.87 -9.85
N PHE A 127 8.69 7.48 -10.12
CA PHE A 127 9.44 7.97 -11.28
C PHE A 127 8.87 7.44 -12.61
N LEU A 128 8.42 6.19 -12.63
CA LEU A 128 7.73 5.60 -13.78
C LEU A 128 6.45 6.35 -14.11
N ALA A 129 5.62 6.61 -13.09
CA ALA A 129 4.40 7.39 -13.27
C ALA A 129 4.71 8.80 -13.82
N HIS A 130 5.76 9.44 -13.29
CA HIS A 130 6.19 10.78 -13.71
C HIS A 130 6.62 10.85 -15.18
N ALA A 131 7.31 9.83 -15.70
CA ALA A 131 7.86 9.80 -17.05
C ALA A 131 6.90 9.21 -18.10
N ALA A 132 5.76 8.68 -17.69
CA ALA A 132 4.84 7.93 -18.55
C ALA A 132 4.25 8.79 -19.68
N PRO A 133 3.96 8.21 -20.87
CA PRO A 133 3.49 8.95 -22.03
C PRO A 133 2.05 9.46 -21.91
N ASN A 134 1.22 8.84 -21.06
CA ASN A 134 -0.14 9.28 -20.74
C ASN A 134 -0.56 8.81 -19.36
N VAL A 135 -1.65 9.38 -18.84
CA VAL A 135 -2.14 9.09 -17.48
C VAL A 135 -2.55 7.63 -17.30
N GLU A 136 -3.19 7.02 -18.29
CA GLU A 136 -3.60 5.61 -18.20
C GLU A 136 -2.37 4.70 -18.02
N GLN A 137 -1.34 4.91 -18.83
CA GLN A 137 -0.11 4.13 -18.73
C GLN A 137 0.65 4.42 -17.44
N ALA A 138 0.67 5.67 -16.98
CA ALA A 138 1.23 6.03 -15.67
C ALA A 138 0.59 5.24 -14.54
N LEU A 139 -0.75 5.21 -14.50
CA LEU A 139 -1.50 4.50 -13.46
C LEU A 139 -1.33 2.98 -13.54
N LYS A 140 -1.39 2.40 -14.74
CA LYS A 140 -1.15 0.96 -14.94
C LYS A 140 0.24 0.57 -14.47
N THR A 141 1.27 1.31 -14.89
CA THR A 141 2.65 1.01 -14.49
C THR A 141 2.87 1.19 -13.00
N LEU A 142 2.30 2.25 -12.39
CA LEU A 142 2.34 2.44 -10.93
C LEU A 142 1.73 1.24 -10.19
N ILE A 143 0.59 0.73 -10.67
CA ILE A 143 -0.09 -0.44 -10.09
C ILE A 143 0.78 -1.70 -10.24
N ASP A 144 1.32 -1.92 -11.44
CA ASP A 144 2.12 -3.11 -11.76
C ASP A 144 3.47 -3.16 -11.03
N THR A 145 3.96 -2.02 -10.55
CA THR A 145 5.25 -1.90 -9.85
C THR A 145 5.12 -1.46 -8.38
N LEU A 146 3.89 -1.42 -7.84
CA LEU A 146 3.65 -0.93 -6.48
C LEU A 146 4.41 -1.74 -5.42
N ASP A 147 4.56 -3.03 -5.61
CA ASP A 147 5.29 -3.94 -4.74
C ASP A 147 6.78 -3.57 -4.56
N LEU A 148 7.39 -2.90 -5.55
CA LEU A 148 8.72 -2.30 -5.40
C LEU A 148 8.76 -1.20 -4.34
N HIS A 149 7.60 -0.62 -4.01
CA HIS A 149 7.43 0.35 -2.92
C HIS A 149 6.83 -0.29 -1.67
N ASP A 150 5.74 -1.04 -1.82
CA ASP A 150 4.88 -1.52 -0.74
C ASP A 150 4.36 -2.93 -1.03
N GLU A 151 4.91 -3.91 -0.33
CA GLU A 151 4.51 -5.32 -0.42
C GLU A 151 3.25 -5.64 0.39
N GLY A 152 2.78 -4.72 1.23
CA GLY A 152 1.59 -4.85 2.08
C GLY A 152 0.34 -4.25 1.48
N GLY A 153 0.49 -3.43 0.43
CA GLY A 153 -0.59 -2.75 -0.27
C GLY A 153 -0.88 -3.31 -1.64
N THR A 154 -2.04 -2.98 -2.18
CA THR A 154 -2.39 -3.22 -3.58
C THR A 154 -3.15 -2.04 -4.13
N ALA A 155 -2.97 -1.75 -5.41
CA ALA A 155 -3.70 -0.72 -6.12
C ALA A 155 -4.46 -1.30 -7.31
N SER A 156 -5.49 -0.59 -7.77
CA SER A 156 -6.24 -0.96 -8.98
C SER A 156 -6.72 0.28 -9.73
N LEU A 157 -6.97 0.12 -11.03
CA LEU A 157 -7.58 1.11 -11.90
C LEU A 157 -8.88 0.52 -12.47
N ASP A 158 -10.00 1.10 -12.09
CA ASP A 158 -11.32 0.78 -12.66
C ASP A 158 -11.68 1.83 -13.70
N ILE A 159 -11.94 1.39 -14.93
CA ILE A 159 -12.31 2.26 -16.07
C ILE A 159 -13.78 2.07 -16.37
N GLY A 160 -14.62 2.97 -15.86
CA GLY A 160 -16.05 3.00 -16.17
C GLY A 160 -16.37 3.74 -17.47
N SER A 161 -17.66 3.94 -17.76
CA SER A 161 -18.11 4.58 -19.01
C SER A 161 -17.80 6.08 -19.09
N LYS A 162 -17.85 6.80 -17.99
CA LYS A 162 -17.65 8.27 -17.91
C LYS A 162 -16.56 8.67 -16.90
N TYR A 163 -16.45 7.93 -15.84
CA TYR A 163 -15.49 8.13 -14.75
C TYR A 163 -14.69 6.88 -14.55
N SER A 164 -13.42 7.07 -14.19
CA SER A 164 -12.51 6.03 -13.75
C SER A 164 -12.14 6.28 -12.30
N SER A 165 -11.64 5.25 -11.62
CA SER A 165 -11.10 5.39 -10.27
C SER A 165 -9.79 4.63 -10.12
N VAL A 166 -8.81 5.27 -9.51
CA VAL A 166 -7.60 4.62 -9.01
C VAL A 166 -7.76 4.40 -7.52
N SER A 167 -7.45 3.20 -7.04
CA SER A 167 -7.63 2.83 -5.63
C SER A 167 -6.40 2.15 -5.05
N TYR A 168 -6.32 2.20 -3.72
CA TYR A 168 -5.31 1.52 -2.92
C TYR A 168 -5.97 0.86 -1.71
N SER A 169 -5.46 -0.28 -1.30
CA SER A 169 -5.88 -0.96 -0.06
C SER A 169 -4.77 -1.83 0.51
N VAL A 170 -4.72 -1.95 1.84
CA VAL A 170 -3.80 -2.84 2.56
C VAL A 170 -4.37 -4.25 2.59
N HIS A 171 -3.54 -5.27 2.35
CA HIS A 171 -3.96 -6.68 2.33
C HIS A 171 -3.28 -7.53 3.42
N LEU A 172 -2.50 -6.92 4.30
CA LEU A 172 -1.82 -7.63 5.39
C LEU A 172 -2.71 -7.79 6.62
N ASP A 173 -2.74 -9.02 7.14
CA ASP A 173 -3.34 -9.33 8.42
C ASP A 173 -2.50 -8.73 9.56
N GLY A 174 -3.17 -8.23 10.61
CA GLY A 174 -2.50 -7.61 11.75
C GLY A 174 -1.91 -6.22 11.50
N ALA A 175 -2.20 -5.59 10.35
CA ALA A 175 -1.81 -4.20 10.12
C ALA A 175 -2.68 -3.26 10.98
N GLU A 176 -2.00 -2.36 11.70
CA GLU A 176 -2.61 -1.33 12.54
C GLU A 176 -2.65 0.03 11.80
N ALA A 177 -3.29 1.04 12.39
CA ALA A 177 -3.40 2.39 11.84
C ALA A 177 -3.89 2.45 10.38
N LEU A 178 -4.78 1.55 9.97
CA LEU A 178 -5.27 1.47 8.60
C LEU A 178 -5.92 2.79 8.13
N ASP A 179 -6.63 3.49 9.03
CA ASP A 179 -7.18 4.82 8.76
C ASP A 179 -6.09 5.82 8.37
N THR A 180 -4.97 5.80 9.10
CA THR A 180 -3.82 6.69 8.86
C THR A 180 -3.11 6.34 7.55
N ILE A 181 -2.91 5.04 7.28
CA ILE A 181 -2.29 4.56 6.04
C ILE A 181 -3.17 4.91 4.85
N ASN A 182 -4.49 4.72 4.94
CA ASN A 182 -5.43 5.05 3.88
C ASN A 182 -5.51 6.57 3.63
N ASP A 183 -5.47 7.40 4.67
CA ASP A 183 -5.41 8.86 4.51
C ASP A 183 -4.12 9.29 3.79
N LEU A 184 -2.97 8.73 4.19
CA LEU A 184 -1.67 8.97 3.53
C LEU A 184 -1.72 8.54 2.05
N ALA A 185 -2.24 7.35 1.76
CA ALA A 185 -2.37 6.83 0.41
C ALA A 185 -3.32 7.67 -0.44
N ALA A 186 -4.46 8.14 0.12
CA ALA A 186 -5.39 9.04 -0.59
C ALA A 186 -4.72 10.34 -1.01
N VAL A 187 -3.95 10.94 -0.10
CA VAL A 187 -3.19 12.16 -0.40
C VAL A 187 -2.15 11.89 -1.48
N MET A 188 -1.45 10.77 -1.39
CA MET A 188 -0.43 10.39 -2.37
C MET A 188 -1.06 10.16 -3.77
N LEU A 189 -2.15 9.40 -3.86
CA LEU A 189 -2.90 9.20 -5.11
C LEU A 189 -3.40 10.54 -5.68
N TYR A 190 -3.91 11.43 -4.83
CA TYR A 190 -4.37 12.74 -5.28
C TYR A 190 -3.23 13.61 -5.83
N LYS A 191 -2.05 13.60 -5.17
CA LYS A 191 -0.84 14.28 -5.65
C LYS A 191 -0.34 13.69 -6.96
N ILE A 192 -0.37 12.36 -7.12
CA ILE A 192 -0.01 11.70 -8.38
C ILE A 192 -0.96 12.16 -9.50
N MET A 193 -2.27 12.15 -9.25
CA MET A 193 -3.24 12.62 -10.25
C MET A 193 -3.04 14.10 -10.59
N THR A 194 -2.72 14.94 -9.61
CA THR A 194 -2.40 16.36 -9.84
C THR A 194 -1.11 16.52 -10.67
N LEU A 195 -0.10 15.72 -10.40
CA LEU A 195 1.14 15.69 -11.18
C LEU A 195 0.89 15.31 -12.64
N LEU A 196 0.08 14.26 -12.86
CA LEU A 196 -0.20 13.71 -14.18
C LEU A 196 -1.17 14.58 -15.00
N CYS A 197 -2.19 15.14 -14.37
CA CYS A 197 -3.26 15.88 -15.04
C CYS A 197 -3.05 17.39 -15.05
N GLY A 198 -2.05 17.89 -14.30
CA GLY A 198 -1.77 19.31 -14.12
C GLY A 198 -2.39 19.90 -12.84
N PRO A 199 -1.97 21.13 -12.45
CA PRO A 199 -2.35 21.75 -11.18
C PRO A 199 -3.84 22.05 -11.04
N GLU A 200 -4.57 22.17 -12.16
CA GLU A 200 -6.03 22.37 -12.18
C GLU A 200 -6.83 21.07 -11.99
N PHE A 201 -6.14 19.96 -11.70
CA PHE A 201 -6.82 18.70 -11.45
C PHE A 201 -7.72 18.78 -10.22
N VAL A 202 -8.99 18.46 -10.40
CA VAL A 202 -9.94 18.24 -9.32
C VAL A 202 -10.58 16.87 -9.54
N GLY A 203 -10.41 15.98 -8.56
CA GLY A 203 -11.09 14.69 -8.58
C GLY A 203 -12.62 14.85 -8.52
N ALA A 204 -13.37 13.94 -9.13
CA ALA A 204 -14.84 13.91 -9.03
C ALA A 204 -15.28 13.54 -7.60
N SER A 205 -14.54 12.64 -6.94
CA SER A 205 -14.72 12.31 -5.53
C SER A 205 -13.51 11.58 -4.96
N VAL A 206 -13.38 11.59 -3.64
CA VAL A 206 -12.43 10.78 -2.87
C VAL A 206 -13.21 9.81 -1.98
N LYS A 207 -12.82 8.55 -1.98
CA LYS A 207 -13.36 7.51 -1.10
C LYS A 207 -12.28 7.08 -0.11
N LEU A 208 -12.63 6.88 1.15
CA LEU A 208 -11.71 6.51 2.21
C LEU A 208 -12.22 5.26 2.93
N GLN A 209 -11.36 4.25 3.07
CA GLN A 209 -11.61 3.03 3.85
C GLN A 209 -11.33 3.32 5.32
N ARG A 210 -12.16 4.14 5.91
CA ARG A 210 -12.14 4.47 7.33
C ARG A 210 -13.54 4.83 7.81
N ARG A 211 -13.76 4.72 9.12
CA ARG A 211 -15.01 5.21 9.70
C ARG A 211 -15.13 6.72 9.52
N GLU A 212 -16.38 7.16 9.36
CA GLU A 212 -16.67 8.56 9.26
C GLU A 212 -16.25 9.30 10.54
N PRO A 213 -15.33 10.30 10.44
CA PRO A 213 -14.89 11.08 11.59
C PRO A 213 -15.97 12.08 12.04
N ALA A 214 -15.94 12.44 13.33
CA ALA A 214 -16.82 13.49 13.86
C ALA A 214 -16.59 14.85 13.17
N ASN A 215 -15.37 15.16 12.78
CA ASN A 215 -15.02 16.38 12.05
C ASN A 215 -14.44 16.05 10.65
N ARG A 216 -15.24 16.20 9.62
CA ARG A 216 -14.85 15.97 8.21
C ARG A 216 -14.04 17.11 7.58
N ALA A 217 -13.92 18.26 8.27
CA ALA A 217 -13.36 19.47 7.69
C ALA A 217 -11.91 19.34 7.19
N PRO A 218 -10.97 18.60 7.85
CA PRO A 218 -9.61 18.43 7.36
C PRO A 218 -9.55 17.84 5.96
N TRP A 219 -10.28 16.74 5.72
CA TRP A 219 -10.30 16.06 4.41
C TRP A 219 -10.96 16.90 3.32
N ARG A 220 -12.12 17.51 3.60
CA ARG A 220 -12.80 18.40 2.65
C ARG A 220 -11.95 19.61 2.27
N ARG A 221 -11.22 20.16 3.23
CA ARG A 221 -10.31 21.30 2.99
C ARG A 221 -9.14 20.91 2.10
N TYR A 222 -8.62 19.69 2.23
CA TYR A 222 -7.48 19.23 1.44
C TYR A 222 -7.88 18.84 0.01
N PHE A 223 -8.91 17.99 -0.14
CA PHE A 223 -9.26 17.44 -1.44
C PHE A 223 -10.11 18.37 -2.32
N HIS A 224 -10.72 19.40 -1.76
CA HIS A 224 -11.59 20.35 -2.45
C HIS A 224 -12.73 19.70 -3.28
N THR A 225 -13.13 18.49 -2.92
CA THR A 225 -14.18 17.70 -3.60
C THR A 225 -15.01 16.90 -2.59
N ALA A 226 -15.98 16.13 -3.07
CA ALA A 226 -16.77 15.23 -2.24
C ALA A 226 -15.88 14.12 -1.65
N VAL A 227 -15.94 13.95 -0.32
CA VAL A 227 -15.23 12.88 0.40
C VAL A 227 -16.25 11.94 1.02
N TYR A 228 -16.13 10.66 0.70
CA TYR A 228 -16.96 9.57 1.21
C TYR A 228 -16.14 8.67 2.13
N PHE A 229 -16.64 8.44 3.32
CA PHE A 229 -16.09 7.53 4.31
C PHE A 229 -16.75 6.15 4.23
N ASP A 230 -16.39 5.21 5.10
CA ASP A 230 -16.93 3.85 5.13
C ASP A 230 -16.88 3.13 3.76
N SER A 231 -15.83 3.40 3.00
CA SER A 231 -15.63 2.82 1.67
C SER A 231 -14.79 1.53 1.75
N THR A 232 -14.79 0.76 0.68
CA THR A 232 -14.10 -0.55 0.60
C THR A 232 -12.60 -0.43 0.39
N ALA A 233 -12.17 0.70 -0.17
CA ALA A 233 -10.77 1.04 -0.43
C ALA A 233 -10.62 2.56 -0.40
N CYS A 234 -9.39 3.02 -0.28
CA CYS A 234 -9.03 4.40 -0.58
C CYS A 234 -9.04 4.60 -2.10
N ALA A 235 -9.80 5.55 -2.65
CA ALA A 235 -9.88 5.75 -4.10
C ALA A 235 -10.09 7.21 -4.50
N ILE A 236 -9.51 7.59 -5.63
CA ILE A 236 -9.74 8.86 -6.32
C ILE A 236 -10.52 8.58 -7.59
N THR A 237 -11.74 9.14 -7.69
CA THR A 237 -12.56 9.08 -8.90
C THR A 237 -12.29 10.31 -9.77
N PHE A 238 -12.17 10.14 -11.07
CA PHE A 238 -11.85 11.21 -12.02
C PHE A 238 -12.51 10.96 -13.40
N SER A 239 -12.60 12.02 -14.22
CA SER A 239 -13.15 11.91 -15.58
C SER A 239 -12.23 11.06 -16.48
N ASN A 240 -12.81 10.21 -17.34
CA ASN A 240 -12.07 9.43 -18.34
C ASN A 240 -11.25 10.29 -19.30
N GLN A 241 -11.59 11.57 -19.46
CA GLN A 241 -10.80 12.51 -20.24
C GLN A 241 -9.37 12.69 -19.71
N CYS A 242 -9.14 12.39 -18.42
CA CYS A 242 -7.80 12.43 -17.85
C CYS A 242 -6.90 11.31 -18.39
N LEU A 243 -7.45 10.12 -18.69
CA LEU A 243 -6.66 8.93 -19.04
C LEU A 243 -5.76 9.15 -20.28
N ALA A 244 -6.26 9.85 -21.28
CA ALA A 244 -5.53 10.12 -22.54
C ALA A 244 -4.59 11.34 -22.45
N LYS A 245 -4.62 12.11 -21.36
CA LYS A 245 -3.74 13.28 -21.21
C LYS A 245 -2.28 12.85 -21.19
N GLU A 246 -1.44 13.59 -21.90
CA GLU A 246 0.02 13.52 -21.78
C GLU A 246 0.44 14.32 -20.54
N PRO A 247 1.13 13.70 -19.57
CA PRO A 247 1.64 14.44 -18.42
C PRO A 247 2.65 15.51 -18.84
N PRO A 248 2.70 16.67 -18.16
CA PRO A 248 3.69 17.72 -18.46
C PRO A 248 5.13 17.24 -18.36
N THR A 249 5.36 16.12 -17.70
CA THR A 249 6.66 15.53 -17.38
C THR A 249 6.98 14.30 -18.22
N ALA A 250 6.15 13.95 -19.20
CA ALA A 250 6.32 12.78 -20.05
C ALA A 250 7.69 12.76 -20.73
N ASP A 251 8.40 11.63 -20.60
CA ASP A 251 9.68 11.36 -21.27
C ASP A 251 9.72 9.89 -21.68
N ALA A 252 9.40 9.61 -22.94
CA ALA A 252 9.30 8.24 -23.46
C ALA A 252 10.63 7.47 -23.42
N LEU A 253 11.78 8.17 -23.47
CA LEU A 253 13.07 7.50 -23.38
C LEU A 253 13.36 7.09 -21.93
N LEU A 254 13.21 8.02 -21.00
CA LEU A 254 13.35 7.78 -19.57
C LEU A 254 12.38 6.67 -19.11
N PHE A 255 11.11 6.75 -19.52
CA PHE A 255 10.10 5.75 -19.18
C PHE A 255 10.52 4.32 -19.58
N ARG A 256 11.05 4.15 -20.81
CA ARG A 256 11.54 2.84 -21.27
C ARG A 256 12.72 2.32 -20.44
N HIS A 257 13.65 3.18 -20.06
CA HIS A 257 14.78 2.80 -19.22
C HIS A 257 14.33 2.39 -17.81
N LEU A 258 13.43 3.16 -17.19
CA LEU A 258 12.88 2.84 -15.88
C LEU A 258 12.05 1.56 -15.88
N LEU A 259 11.30 1.28 -16.98
CA LEU A 259 10.58 0.00 -17.14
C LEU A 259 11.52 -1.21 -17.19
N GLN A 260 12.67 -1.05 -17.86
CA GLN A 260 13.66 -2.13 -17.90
C GLN A 260 14.25 -2.39 -16.51
N GLU A 261 14.55 -1.31 -15.77
CA GLU A 261 15.02 -1.40 -14.38
C GLU A 261 13.99 -2.07 -13.48
N ALA A 262 12.71 -1.68 -13.60
CA ALA A 262 11.62 -2.27 -12.82
C ALA A 262 11.49 -3.78 -13.06
N LYS A 263 11.66 -4.25 -14.30
CA LYS A 263 11.63 -5.69 -14.62
C LYS A 263 12.76 -6.43 -13.91
N VAL A 264 13.98 -5.89 -13.95
CA VAL A 264 15.13 -6.52 -13.29
C VAL A 264 14.91 -6.58 -11.78
N LEU A 265 14.43 -5.51 -11.16
CA LEU A 265 14.14 -5.49 -9.72
C LEU A 265 13.01 -6.46 -9.34
N HIS A 266 11.98 -6.55 -10.17
CA HIS A 266 10.86 -7.49 -9.98
C HIS A 266 11.33 -8.95 -10.03
N GLU A 267 12.19 -9.30 -11.01
CA GLU A 267 12.80 -10.62 -11.10
C GLU A 267 13.69 -10.96 -9.89
N LEU A 268 14.36 -9.95 -9.31
CA LEU A 268 15.20 -10.12 -8.12
C LEU A 268 14.40 -10.24 -6.81
N GLN A 269 13.27 -9.53 -6.70
CA GLN A 269 12.46 -9.50 -5.48
C GLN A 269 11.43 -10.64 -5.42
N HIS A 270 10.90 -11.06 -6.56
CA HIS A 270 9.73 -11.95 -6.64
C HIS A 270 10.02 -13.28 -7.33
N GLY A 271 10.95 -14.05 -6.77
CA GLY A 271 11.20 -15.43 -7.24
C GLY A 271 10.02 -16.38 -7.06
N GLU A 272 9.00 -16.07 -6.25
CA GLU A 272 7.91 -16.98 -5.93
C GLU A 272 6.51 -16.40 -6.14
N LEU A 273 5.64 -17.20 -6.80
CA LEU A 273 4.22 -16.91 -7.02
C LEU A 273 3.47 -16.53 -5.74
N MET A 274 3.82 -17.17 -4.61
CA MET A 274 3.14 -17.04 -3.33
C MET A 274 3.26 -15.64 -2.73
N ASP A 275 4.28 -14.88 -3.09
CA ASP A 275 4.48 -13.51 -2.64
C ASP A 275 3.55 -12.51 -3.32
N LEU A 276 3.27 -12.72 -4.59
CA LEU A 276 2.41 -11.84 -5.40
C LEU A 276 0.91 -12.17 -5.27
N LEU A 277 0.61 -13.44 -5.06
CA LEU A 277 -0.76 -13.96 -5.15
C LEU A 277 -1.76 -13.26 -4.22
N PRO A 278 -1.45 -12.96 -2.93
CA PRO A 278 -2.40 -12.28 -2.04
C PRO A 278 -2.79 -10.88 -2.54
N ALA A 279 -1.83 -10.11 -3.04
CA ALA A 279 -2.07 -8.78 -3.56
C ALA A 279 -2.93 -8.81 -4.83
N VAL A 280 -2.61 -9.72 -5.76
CA VAL A 280 -3.38 -9.91 -7.00
C VAL A 280 -4.79 -10.40 -6.70
N LEU A 281 -4.96 -11.39 -5.81
CA LEU A 281 -6.28 -11.88 -5.40
C LEU A 281 -7.14 -10.77 -4.78
N ARG A 282 -6.54 -9.93 -3.92
CA ARG A 282 -7.26 -8.81 -3.31
C ARG A 282 -7.72 -7.80 -4.38
N ARG A 283 -6.86 -7.42 -5.31
CA ARG A 283 -7.20 -6.54 -6.43
C ARG A 283 -8.36 -7.12 -7.24
N CYS A 284 -8.20 -8.36 -7.69
CA CYS A 284 -9.22 -9.06 -8.47
C CYS A 284 -10.55 -9.20 -7.72
N LEU A 285 -10.52 -9.44 -6.40
CA LEU A 285 -11.70 -9.54 -5.56
C LEU A 285 -12.45 -8.20 -5.48
N LEU A 286 -11.75 -7.09 -5.31
CA LEU A 286 -12.33 -5.74 -5.29
C LEU A 286 -12.90 -5.31 -6.66
N GLU A 287 -12.34 -5.82 -7.75
CA GLU A 287 -12.81 -5.61 -9.13
C GLU A 287 -13.96 -6.57 -9.52
N GLY A 288 -14.31 -7.54 -8.66
CA GLY A 288 -15.31 -8.57 -8.95
C GLY A 288 -14.84 -9.64 -9.95
N ARG A 289 -13.54 -9.74 -10.23
CA ARG A 289 -12.89 -10.61 -11.22
C ARG A 289 -11.96 -11.62 -10.54
N TYR A 290 -12.50 -12.53 -9.76
CA TYR A 290 -11.72 -13.42 -8.89
C TYR A 290 -11.83 -14.91 -9.24
N SER A 291 -12.25 -15.23 -10.46
CA SER A 291 -12.19 -16.60 -10.98
C SER A 291 -10.75 -17.03 -11.28
N VAL A 292 -10.50 -18.34 -11.36
CA VAL A 292 -9.15 -18.87 -11.68
C VAL A 292 -8.61 -18.29 -12.98
N PRO A 293 -9.38 -18.26 -14.11
CA PRO A 293 -8.92 -17.66 -15.36
C PRO A 293 -8.50 -16.21 -15.22
N GLU A 294 -9.34 -15.39 -14.56
CA GLU A 294 -9.10 -13.95 -14.40
C GLU A 294 -7.86 -13.64 -13.53
N VAL A 295 -7.67 -14.41 -12.47
CA VAL A 295 -6.48 -14.26 -11.60
C VAL A 295 -5.22 -14.79 -12.31
N ALA A 296 -5.32 -15.88 -13.07
CA ALA A 296 -4.21 -16.39 -13.88
C ALA A 296 -3.79 -15.35 -14.94
N GLU A 297 -4.77 -14.73 -15.64
CA GLU A 297 -4.53 -13.63 -16.59
C GLU A 297 -3.82 -12.45 -15.90
N ALA A 298 -4.29 -12.05 -14.73
CA ALA A 298 -3.71 -10.94 -13.95
C ALA A 298 -2.26 -11.23 -13.48
N LEU A 299 -1.90 -12.50 -13.36
CA LEU A 299 -0.55 -12.97 -13.03
C LEU A 299 0.31 -13.23 -14.28
N GLY A 300 -0.23 -13.04 -15.50
CA GLY A 300 0.45 -13.41 -16.74
C GLY A 300 0.70 -14.92 -16.89
N LEU A 301 -0.12 -15.75 -16.26
CA LEU A 301 0.00 -17.20 -16.23
C LEU A 301 -1.16 -17.89 -16.96
N HIS A 302 -0.91 -19.10 -17.46
CA HIS A 302 -2.00 -20.00 -17.84
C HIS A 302 -2.58 -20.68 -16.59
N GLU A 303 -3.91 -20.93 -16.54
CA GLU A 303 -4.60 -21.55 -15.40
C GLU A 303 -3.93 -22.82 -14.89
N ARG A 304 -3.53 -23.71 -15.82
CA ARG A 304 -2.81 -24.94 -15.49
C ARG A 304 -1.49 -24.67 -14.77
N THR A 305 -0.78 -23.60 -15.14
CA THR A 305 0.50 -23.22 -14.52
C THR A 305 0.23 -22.68 -13.11
N LEU A 306 -0.80 -21.87 -12.94
CA LEU A 306 -1.24 -21.37 -11.62
C LEU A 306 -1.56 -22.55 -10.69
N HIS A 307 -2.42 -23.47 -11.10
CA HIS A 307 -2.76 -24.64 -10.30
C HIS A 307 -1.56 -25.53 -9.94
N ARG A 308 -0.66 -25.76 -10.89
CA ARG A 308 0.56 -26.55 -10.65
C ARG A 308 1.45 -25.89 -9.62
N ARG A 309 1.75 -24.58 -9.75
CA ARG A 309 2.60 -23.84 -8.81
C ARG A 309 2.00 -23.77 -7.42
N LEU A 310 0.68 -23.59 -7.30
CA LEU A 310 -0.02 -23.63 -6.01
C LEU A 310 0.12 -25.01 -5.35
N SER A 311 -0.06 -26.11 -6.12
CA SER A 311 0.15 -27.47 -5.62
C SER A 311 1.60 -27.70 -5.17
N GLU A 312 2.57 -27.23 -5.94
CA GLU A 312 4.00 -27.32 -5.60
C GLU A 312 4.33 -26.58 -4.30
N SER A 313 3.62 -25.46 -4.02
CA SER A 313 3.70 -24.71 -2.76
C SER A 313 2.80 -25.29 -1.63
N GLY A 314 2.17 -26.45 -1.82
CA GLY A 314 1.36 -27.12 -0.79
C GLY A 314 0.01 -26.47 -0.52
N THR A 315 -0.51 -25.63 -1.42
CA THR A 315 -1.77 -24.89 -1.25
C THR A 315 -2.71 -25.04 -2.45
N SER A 316 -3.85 -24.35 -2.43
CA SER A 316 -4.82 -24.32 -3.50
C SER A 316 -5.38 -22.93 -3.71
N PHE A 317 -5.85 -22.63 -4.93
CA PHE A 317 -6.49 -21.37 -5.26
C PHE A 317 -7.63 -21.00 -4.28
N ARG A 318 -8.46 -21.97 -3.94
CA ARG A 318 -9.55 -21.78 -2.98
C ARG A 318 -9.05 -21.39 -1.59
N HIS A 319 -7.98 -22.02 -1.12
CA HIS A 319 -7.39 -21.71 0.18
C HIS A 319 -6.85 -20.28 0.21
N GLU A 320 -6.10 -19.89 -0.82
CA GLU A 320 -5.53 -18.53 -0.93
C GLU A 320 -6.61 -17.46 -1.07
N LEU A 321 -7.65 -17.71 -1.89
CA LEU A 321 -8.79 -16.80 -2.01
C LEU A 321 -9.56 -16.67 -0.69
N ASP A 322 -9.78 -17.76 0.02
CA ASP A 322 -10.45 -17.74 1.34
C ASP A 322 -9.60 -16.98 2.38
N SER A 323 -8.26 -17.10 2.33
CA SER A 323 -7.35 -16.32 3.19
C SER A 323 -7.47 -14.82 2.93
N VAL A 324 -7.45 -14.38 1.68
CA VAL A 324 -7.61 -12.97 1.31
C VAL A 324 -9.00 -12.45 1.69
N ARG A 325 -10.06 -13.25 1.48
CA ARG A 325 -11.42 -12.90 1.91
C ARG A 325 -11.51 -12.68 3.41
N ARG A 326 -10.87 -13.54 4.21
CA ARG A 326 -10.82 -13.42 5.66
C ARG A 326 -10.20 -12.10 6.07
N VAL A 327 -8.97 -11.82 5.64
CA VAL A 327 -8.24 -10.60 5.98
C VAL A 327 -9.02 -9.34 5.58
N LEU A 328 -9.56 -9.31 4.36
CA LEU A 328 -10.39 -8.18 3.90
C LEU A 328 -11.64 -8.00 4.77
N SER A 329 -12.31 -9.10 5.13
CA SER A 329 -13.52 -9.05 5.98
C SER A 329 -13.22 -8.51 7.37
N GLU A 330 -12.14 -8.97 7.98
CA GLU A 330 -11.68 -8.51 9.31
C GLU A 330 -11.39 -7.00 9.27
N GLN A 331 -10.67 -6.53 8.25
CA GLN A 331 -10.36 -5.11 8.06
C GLN A 331 -11.62 -4.25 7.87
N LEU A 332 -12.56 -4.70 7.01
CA LEU A 332 -13.80 -3.98 6.77
C LEU A 332 -14.70 -3.94 8.03
N LEU A 333 -14.77 -5.02 8.78
CA LEU A 333 -15.52 -5.08 10.03
C LEU A 333 -14.95 -4.17 11.12
N GLN A 334 -13.63 -4.07 11.19
CA GLN A 334 -12.93 -3.25 12.19
C GLN A 334 -12.97 -1.77 11.85
N ASN A 335 -12.70 -1.41 10.59
CA ASN A 335 -12.35 -0.06 10.19
C ASN A 335 -13.50 0.68 9.48
N THR A 336 -14.66 0.03 9.27
CA THR A 336 -15.80 0.65 8.61
C THR A 336 -17.12 0.39 9.33
N GLY A 337 -18.13 1.22 9.05
CA GLY A 337 -19.52 1.02 9.46
C GLY A 337 -20.35 0.20 8.46
N LEU A 338 -19.75 -0.42 7.44
CA LEU A 338 -20.45 -1.18 6.40
C LEU A 338 -21.34 -2.28 6.97
N LYS A 339 -22.50 -2.49 6.35
CA LYS A 339 -23.40 -3.58 6.73
C LYS A 339 -22.79 -4.94 6.39
N ILE A 340 -23.16 -5.97 7.11
CA ILE A 340 -22.70 -7.35 6.85
C ILE A 340 -23.04 -7.81 5.43
N SER A 341 -24.21 -7.39 4.90
CA SER A 341 -24.62 -7.66 3.51
C SER A 341 -23.65 -7.05 2.49
N ASP A 342 -23.19 -5.83 2.76
CA ASP A 342 -22.30 -5.12 1.85
C ASP A 342 -20.91 -5.76 1.85
N ILE A 343 -20.41 -6.13 3.05
CA ILE A 343 -19.16 -6.88 3.20
C ILE A 343 -19.23 -8.23 2.50
N ALA A 344 -20.37 -8.94 2.59
CA ALA A 344 -20.59 -10.20 1.88
C ALA A 344 -20.43 -10.01 0.36
N THR A 345 -21.08 -9.00 -0.20
CA THR A 345 -20.99 -8.67 -1.63
C THR A 345 -19.55 -8.32 -2.05
N ILE A 346 -18.87 -7.46 -1.28
CA ILE A 346 -17.48 -7.05 -1.54
C ILE A 346 -16.52 -8.23 -1.53
N THR A 347 -16.73 -9.18 -0.62
CA THR A 347 -15.91 -10.39 -0.48
C THR A 347 -16.35 -11.53 -1.42
N GLY A 348 -17.25 -11.26 -2.37
CA GLY A 348 -17.65 -12.17 -3.43
C GLY A 348 -18.58 -13.29 -2.97
N TYR A 349 -19.41 -13.06 -1.94
CA TYR A 349 -20.48 -13.96 -1.53
C TYR A 349 -21.82 -13.50 -2.13
N ALA A 350 -22.63 -14.47 -2.55
CA ALA A 350 -23.95 -14.20 -3.12
C ALA A 350 -24.93 -13.60 -2.09
N ASP A 351 -24.76 -13.95 -0.82
CA ASP A 351 -25.62 -13.48 0.27
C ASP A 351 -24.87 -13.42 1.62
N ALA A 352 -25.44 -12.69 2.57
CA ALA A 352 -24.91 -12.52 3.91
C ALA A 352 -24.79 -13.85 4.69
N SER A 353 -25.69 -14.81 4.45
CA SER A 353 -25.72 -16.09 5.18
C SER A 353 -24.50 -16.96 4.80
N GLY A 354 -24.16 -17.00 3.50
CA GLY A 354 -22.95 -17.67 3.00
C GLY A 354 -21.69 -17.05 3.59
N PHE A 355 -21.63 -15.74 3.62
CA PHE A 355 -20.52 -14.99 4.23
C PHE A 355 -20.40 -15.28 5.74
N ILE A 356 -21.48 -15.19 6.51
CA ILE A 356 -21.47 -15.41 7.96
C ILE A 356 -20.91 -16.80 8.28
N ARG A 357 -21.39 -17.85 7.61
CA ARG A 357 -20.88 -19.22 7.80
C ARG A 357 -19.39 -19.34 7.47
N ALA A 358 -18.93 -18.68 6.40
CA ALA A 358 -17.52 -18.69 6.04
C ALA A 358 -16.67 -17.96 7.09
N PHE A 359 -17.11 -16.78 7.52
CA PHE A 359 -16.41 -15.98 8.52
C PHE A 359 -16.32 -16.69 9.88
N GLU A 360 -17.41 -17.33 10.33
CA GLU A 360 -17.41 -18.13 11.55
C GLU A 360 -16.45 -19.33 11.46
N ARG A 361 -16.37 -19.98 10.29
CA ARG A 361 -15.39 -21.04 10.05
C ARG A 361 -13.95 -20.53 10.15
N TRP A 362 -13.66 -19.31 9.68
CA TRP A 362 -12.31 -18.73 9.70
C TRP A 362 -11.92 -18.20 11.08
N CYS A 363 -12.83 -17.49 11.74
CA CYS A 363 -12.52 -16.69 12.94
C CYS A 363 -13.11 -17.27 14.23
N GLY A 364 -13.92 -18.32 14.16
CA GLY A 364 -14.55 -18.97 15.32
C GLY A 364 -15.69 -18.18 15.97
N ILE A 365 -15.97 -16.96 15.50
CA ILE A 365 -17.04 -16.08 16.01
C ILE A 365 -17.76 -15.38 14.85
N SER A 366 -18.99 -14.90 15.10
CA SER A 366 -19.75 -14.21 14.07
C SER A 366 -19.16 -12.83 13.71
N PRO A 367 -19.41 -12.32 12.48
CA PRO A 367 -18.95 -10.98 12.06
C PRO A 367 -19.39 -9.85 13.01
N ASN A 368 -20.62 -9.93 13.54
CA ASN A 368 -21.11 -8.96 14.50
C ASN A 368 -20.39 -9.04 15.86
N ALA A 369 -20.03 -10.25 16.31
CA ALA A 369 -19.24 -10.42 17.52
C ALA A 369 -17.81 -9.92 17.34
N TRP A 370 -17.22 -10.14 16.15
CA TRP A 370 -15.90 -9.61 15.78
C TRP A 370 -15.89 -8.09 15.82
N ARG A 371 -16.85 -7.42 15.16
CA ARG A 371 -16.98 -5.96 15.16
C ARG A 371 -17.08 -5.37 16.56
N LYS A 372 -17.82 -6.03 17.46
CA LYS A 372 -17.94 -5.59 18.86
C LYS A 372 -16.63 -5.74 19.65
N LYS A 373 -15.83 -6.77 19.36
CA LYS A 373 -14.51 -6.95 20.02
C LYS A 373 -13.48 -5.92 19.57
N GLY A 374 -13.43 -5.55 18.30
CA GLY A 374 -12.53 -4.52 17.78
C GLY A 374 -12.90 -3.09 18.17
N GLY A 375 -14.09 -2.87 18.74
CA GLY A 375 -14.49 -1.59 19.33
C GLY A 375 -14.24 -1.48 20.85
N ALA A 376 -13.53 -2.46 21.43
CA ALA A 376 -13.27 -2.58 22.87
C ALA A 376 -11.77 -2.76 23.19
N VAL A 377 -10.88 -2.28 22.29
CA VAL A 377 -9.43 -2.16 22.55
C VAL A 377 -9.03 -0.72 22.34
#